data_c2f5f588c3aef90b17961e4d8c4f267a
#
_entry.id   c2f5f588c3aef90b17961e4d8c4f267a
#
_cell.length_a   1.000
_cell.length_b   1.000
_cell.length_c   1.000
_cell.angle_alpha   90.00
_cell.angle_beta   90.00
_cell.angle_gamma   90.00
#
_symmetry.space_group_name_H-M   'P 1'
#
loop_
_entity.id
_entity.type
_entity.pdbx_description
1 polymer ?
#
loop_
_entity_poly.entity_id
_entity_poly.type
_entity_poly.pdbx_seq_one_letter_code
_entity_poly.pdbx_strand_id
1 'polypeptide(L)'
;MYRDGIEGVTTVEAAETHPEVPDVVTLGECLTQAYHSDWQGPDTTRSQVVLYYGSFRQAAHDDPDFHWEEQLQETIVHELKHHLESLADEDALEAMDYAMEESFKREQGEPFDPWYFQWGDPLGEGMYGVDDEVYIERGFSSEEFDQLEEVDFTWEGVDFRIAPPEKQGDVHFVVVEGIDLYLQIVLLRQASWRRRLRGALTPSSKPPVVLQSRAQARPVAPLGDE
;
A
#
# COMPACT_ATOMS: atom_id res chain seq x y z
N MET A 1 13.47 9.97 -23.60
CA MET A 1 14.08 8.90 -22.82
C MET A 1 13.05 7.87 -22.31
N TYR A 2 11.79 8.26 -22.18
CA TYR A 2 10.71 7.34 -21.69
C TYR A 2 9.90 6.66 -22.82
N ARG A 3 10.35 6.67 -24.07
CA ARG A 3 9.62 6.11 -25.23
C ARG A 3 10.23 4.82 -25.79
N ASP A 4 11.39 4.42 -25.32
CA ASP A 4 12.01 3.19 -25.80
C ASP A 4 11.26 1.99 -25.23
N GLY A 5 10.59 1.26 -26.11
CA GLY A 5 9.83 0.06 -25.76
C GLY A 5 8.32 0.27 -25.49
N ILE A 6 7.81 1.52 -25.43
CA ILE A 6 6.37 1.75 -25.28
C ILE A 6 5.74 1.89 -26.66
N GLU A 7 4.83 0.99 -27.00
CA GLU A 7 4.11 0.98 -28.28
C GLU A 7 2.99 2.03 -28.35
N GLY A 8 2.41 2.38 -27.21
CA GLY A 8 1.37 3.41 -27.11
C GLY A 8 0.43 3.23 -25.92
N VAL A 9 -0.53 4.14 -25.83
CA VAL A 9 -1.66 4.09 -24.90
C VAL A 9 -2.92 3.78 -25.68
N THR A 10 -3.66 2.76 -25.28
CA THR A 10 -4.93 2.36 -25.87
C THR A 10 -6.05 2.54 -24.86
N THR A 11 -7.20 3.02 -25.30
CA THR A 11 -8.38 3.15 -24.44
C THR A 11 -9.42 2.10 -24.83
N VAL A 12 -9.96 1.40 -23.84
CA VAL A 12 -11.03 0.42 -23.96
C VAL A 12 -12.30 0.98 -23.34
N GLU A 13 -13.44 0.87 -24.03
CA GLU A 13 -14.71 1.40 -23.52
C GLU A 13 -15.35 0.55 -22.42
N ALA A 14 -14.98 -0.73 -22.31
CA ALA A 14 -15.48 -1.61 -21.26
C ALA A 14 -14.94 -1.20 -19.88
N ALA A 15 -15.68 -1.56 -18.85
CA ALA A 15 -15.14 -1.62 -17.48
C ALA A 15 -14.44 -2.96 -17.30
N GLU A 16 -13.31 -2.94 -16.62
CA GLU A 16 -12.59 -4.14 -16.21
C GLU A 16 -12.69 -4.27 -14.69
N THR A 17 -12.98 -5.46 -14.22
CA THR A 17 -13.07 -5.75 -12.78
C THR A 17 -11.78 -6.38 -12.32
N HIS A 18 -11.30 -6.00 -11.16
CA HIS A 18 -10.12 -6.60 -10.58
C HIS A 18 -10.30 -8.13 -10.44
N PRO A 19 -9.34 -8.95 -10.90
CA PRO A 19 -9.53 -10.40 -10.99
C PRO A 19 -9.76 -11.07 -9.63
N GLU A 20 -9.20 -10.53 -8.57
CA GLU A 20 -9.26 -11.09 -7.22
C GLU A 20 -10.22 -10.34 -6.29
N VAL A 21 -10.56 -9.09 -6.61
CA VAL A 21 -11.43 -8.23 -5.78
C VAL A 21 -12.62 -7.76 -6.62
N PRO A 22 -13.78 -8.49 -6.59
CA PRO A 22 -14.89 -8.28 -7.53
C PRO A 22 -15.56 -6.90 -7.49
N ASP A 23 -15.45 -6.17 -6.37
CA ASP A 23 -16.04 -4.85 -6.19
C ASP A 23 -15.09 -3.70 -6.57
N VAL A 24 -13.87 -4.02 -6.97
CA VAL A 24 -12.85 -3.07 -7.42
C VAL A 24 -12.74 -3.11 -8.95
N VAL A 25 -12.67 -1.94 -9.58
CA VAL A 25 -12.44 -1.83 -11.01
C VAL A 25 -10.98 -1.51 -11.31
N THR A 26 -10.42 -2.18 -12.31
CA THR A 26 -9.10 -1.89 -12.84
C THR A 26 -9.16 -0.69 -13.76
N LEU A 27 -8.41 0.36 -13.50
CA LEU A 27 -8.39 1.59 -14.30
C LEU A 27 -7.46 1.49 -15.51
N GLY A 28 -6.32 0.81 -15.35
CA GLY A 28 -5.35 0.59 -16.40
C GLY A 28 -4.59 -0.72 -16.23
N GLU A 29 -3.81 -1.07 -17.21
CA GLU A 29 -2.82 -2.16 -17.14
C GLU A 29 -1.67 -1.93 -18.12
N CYS A 30 -0.49 -2.41 -17.77
CA CYS A 30 0.70 -2.41 -18.63
C CYS A 30 0.93 -3.81 -19.22
N LEU A 31 0.58 -3.98 -20.50
CA LEU A 31 0.81 -5.24 -21.21
C LEU A 31 2.24 -5.27 -21.71
N THR A 32 3.09 -6.03 -21.05
CA THR A 32 4.51 -6.15 -21.38
C THR A 32 4.80 -7.47 -22.08
N GLN A 33 5.53 -7.40 -23.21
CA GLN A 33 5.96 -8.56 -23.99
C GLN A 33 7.47 -8.51 -24.23
N ALA A 34 8.13 -9.64 -23.96
CA ALA A 34 9.52 -9.84 -24.32
C ALA A 34 9.64 -10.37 -25.75
N TYR A 35 10.42 -9.70 -26.58
CA TYR A 35 10.73 -10.12 -27.94
C TYR A 35 12.16 -10.63 -28.02
N HIS A 36 12.32 -11.93 -28.22
CA HIS A 36 13.62 -12.54 -28.43
C HIS A 36 14.14 -12.22 -29.84
N SER A 37 15.38 -11.79 -29.92
CA SER A 37 16.01 -11.49 -31.21
C SER A 37 16.51 -12.77 -31.88
N ASP A 38 15.95 -13.14 -33.03
CA ASP A 38 16.40 -14.29 -33.83
C ASP A 38 17.80 -14.08 -34.47
N TRP A 39 18.36 -12.86 -34.38
CA TRP A 39 19.58 -12.44 -35.08
C TRP A 39 20.74 -12.05 -34.16
N GLN A 40 20.88 -12.62 -33.00
CA GLN A 40 21.92 -12.29 -32.01
C GLN A 40 21.91 -10.81 -31.54
N GLY A 41 20.79 -10.11 -31.74
CA GLY A 41 20.56 -8.81 -31.12
C GLY A 41 20.11 -8.97 -29.67
N PRO A 42 20.15 -7.88 -28.88
CA PRO A 42 19.59 -7.91 -27.53
C PRO A 42 18.08 -8.18 -27.59
N ASP A 43 17.57 -8.93 -26.63
CA ASP A 43 16.15 -9.06 -26.42
C ASP A 43 15.54 -7.67 -26.14
N THR A 44 14.35 -7.43 -26.66
CA THR A 44 13.66 -6.15 -26.47
C THR A 44 12.35 -6.37 -25.75
N THR A 45 12.10 -5.56 -24.73
CA THR A 45 10.83 -5.53 -24.03
C THR A 45 9.96 -4.40 -24.61
N ARG A 46 8.72 -4.72 -24.94
CA ARG A 46 7.75 -3.74 -25.42
C ARG A 46 6.51 -3.77 -24.56
N SER A 47 6.00 -2.61 -24.25
CA SER A 47 4.82 -2.47 -23.42
C SER A 47 3.75 -1.60 -24.09
N GLN A 48 2.51 -1.93 -23.83
CA GLN A 48 1.35 -1.16 -24.23
C GLN A 48 0.55 -0.83 -22.97
N VAL A 49 0.27 0.44 -22.72
CA VAL A 49 -0.62 0.84 -21.63
C VAL A 49 -2.06 0.79 -22.14
N VAL A 50 -2.91 0.09 -21.41
CA VAL A 50 -4.36 0.01 -21.66
C VAL A 50 -5.08 0.76 -20.57
N LEU A 51 -6.02 1.65 -20.94
CA LEU A 51 -6.86 2.39 -20.00
C LEU A 51 -8.32 1.97 -20.21
N TYR A 52 -8.99 1.60 -19.12
CA TYR A 52 -10.37 1.13 -19.13
C TYR A 52 -11.34 2.29 -18.85
N TYR A 53 -11.79 2.97 -19.91
CA TYR A 53 -12.70 4.12 -19.78
C TYR A 53 -13.99 3.79 -19.03
N GLY A 54 -14.52 2.58 -19.21
CA GLY A 54 -15.70 2.10 -18.48
C GLY A 54 -15.46 2.06 -16.98
N SER A 55 -14.27 1.63 -16.54
CA SER A 55 -13.87 1.62 -15.14
C SER A 55 -13.77 3.02 -14.55
N PHE A 56 -13.13 3.96 -15.27
CA PHE A 56 -13.11 5.38 -14.86
C PHE A 56 -14.51 5.96 -14.69
N ARG A 57 -15.44 5.62 -15.59
CA ARG A 57 -16.83 6.06 -15.46
C ARG A 57 -17.54 5.47 -14.25
N GLN A 58 -17.26 4.22 -13.94
CA GLN A 58 -17.81 3.56 -12.76
C GLN A 58 -17.25 4.19 -11.49
N ALA A 59 -15.93 4.32 -11.37
CA ALA A 59 -15.29 4.99 -10.23
C ALA A 59 -15.83 6.41 -10.01
N ALA A 60 -15.94 7.22 -11.08
CA ALA A 60 -16.54 8.56 -11.02
C ALA A 60 -18.03 8.59 -10.69
N HIS A 61 -18.76 7.49 -10.88
CA HIS A 61 -20.14 7.36 -10.46
C HIS A 61 -20.25 7.08 -8.95
N ASP A 62 -19.34 6.29 -8.45
CA ASP A 62 -19.33 5.79 -7.07
C ASP A 62 -18.69 6.78 -6.10
N ASP A 63 -17.77 7.63 -6.60
CA ASP A 63 -17.09 8.69 -5.85
C ASP A 63 -17.46 10.10 -6.39
N PRO A 64 -18.20 10.92 -5.62
CA PRO A 64 -18.54 12.29 -5.99
C PRO A 64 -17.34 13.24 -6.11
N ASP A 65 -16.23 12.92 -5.44
CA ASP A 65 -15.00 13.72 -5.44
C ASP A 65 -13.96 13.21 -6.44
N PHE A 66 -14.36 12.35 -7.38
CA PHE A 66 -13.49 11.78 -8.41
C PHE A 66 -12.95 12.84 -9.38
N HIS A 67 -11.65 13.03 -9.40
CA HIS A 67 -10.94 13.96 -10.26
C HIS A 67 -10.36 13.27 -11.49
N TRP A 68 -11.05 13.33 -12.63
CA TRP A 68 -10.70 12.65 -13.87
C TRP A 68 -9.27 12.88 -14.35
N GLU A 69 -8.80 14.11 -14.35
CA GLU A 69 -7.46 14.45 -14.84
C GLU A 69 -6.37 13.86 -13.94
N GLU A 70 -6.57 13.94 -12.64
CA GLU A 70 -5.66 13.42 -11.62
C GLU A 70 -5.60 11.90 -11.70
N GLN A 71 -6.73 11.23 -11.63
CA GLN A 71 -6.81 9.77 -11.71
C GLN A 71 -6.26 9.21 -13.02
N LEU A 72 -6.51 9.89 -14.15
CA LEU A 72 -5.94 9.49 -15.43
C LEU A 72 -4.42 9.65 -15.44
N GLN A 73 -3.89 10.73 -14.88
CA GLN A 73 -2.45 10.97 -14.78
C GLN A 73 -1.79 9.95 -13.87
N GLU A 74 -2.35 9.67 -12.71
CA GLU A 74 -1.87 8.68 -11.76
C GLU A 74 -1.82 7.30 -12.38
N THR A 75 -2.92 6.85 -13.00
CA THR A 75 -2.98 5.56 -13.69
C THR A 75 -1.91 5.45 -14.77
N ILE A 76 -1.76 6.46 -15.64
CA ILE A 76 -0.74 6.42 -16.69
C ILE A 76 0.68 6.36 -16.09
N VAL A 77 0.95 7.13 -15.05
CA VAL A 77 2.26 7.13 -14.39
C VAL A 77 2.54 5.77 -13.74
N HIS A 78 1.55 5.16 -13.12
CA HIS A 78 1.63 3.83 -12.54
C HIS A 78 1.97 2.78 -13.60
N GLU A 79 1.22 2.73 -14.70
CA GLU A 79 1.47 1.77 -15.78
C GLU A 79 2.84 1.99 -16.49
N LEU A 80 3.30 3.23 -16.56
CA LEU A 80 4.63 3.54 -17.07
C LEU A 80 5.75 3.07 -16.13
N LYS A 81 5.51 3.05 -14.83
CA LYS A 81 6.46 2.46 -13.87
C LYS A 81 6.60 0.96 -14.09
N HIS A 82 5.51 0.22 -14.31
CA HIS A 82 5.55 -1.21 -14.67
C HIS A 82 6.43 -1.48 -15.90
N HIS A 83 6.35 -0.63 -16.93
CA HIS A 83 7.24 -0.74 -18.07
C HIS A 83 8.71 -0.56 -17.69
N LEU A 84 9.03 0.48 -16.90
CA LEU A 84 10.40 0.76 -16.50
C LEU A 84 11.01 -0.35 -15.63
N GLU A 85 10.22 -0.93 -14.75
CA GLU A 85 10.65 -2.04 -13.88
C GLU A 85 10.82 -3.33 -14.67
N SER A 86 9.92 -3.62 -15.62
CA SER A 86 10.10 -4.73 -16.55
C SER A 86 11.40 -4.62 -17.36
N LEU A 87 11.87 -3.38 -17.64
CA LEU A 87 13.17 -3.14 -18.28
C LEU A 87 14.35 -3.29 -17.31
N ALA A 88 14.15 -3.00 -16.05
CA ALA A 88 15.18 -3.04 -15.00
C ALA A 88 15.28 -4.41 -14.31
N ASP A 89 14.35 -5.34 -14.59
CA ASP A 89 14.21 -6.62 -13.89
C ASP A 89 14.03 -6.42 -12.37
N GLU A 90 13.24 -5.41 -11.98
CA GLU A 90 12.96 -5.03 -10.60
C GLU A 90 11.53 -5.46 -10.23
N ASP A 91 11.35 -6.02 -9.02
CA ASP A 91 10.07 -6.58 -8.53
C ASP A 91 9.30 -5.60 -7.62
N ALA A 92 9.63 -4.29 -7.62
CA ALA A 92 9.10 -3.34 -6.65
C ALA A 92 7.61 -3.01 -6.87
N LEU A 93 7.13 -3.00 -8.13
CA LEU A 93 5.70 -2.80 -8.42
C LEU A 93 4.86 -4.03 -8.14
N GLU A 94 5.39 -5.23 -8.38
CA GLU A 94 4.69 -6.45 -7.95
C GLU A 94 4.47 -6.46 -6.43
N ALA A 95 5.43 -5.90 -5.68
CA ALA A 95 5.31 -5.73 -4.24
C ALA A 95 4.22 -4.71 -3.87
N MET A 96 4.16 -3.57 -4.58
CA MET A 96 3.14 -2.55 -4.37
C MET A 96 1.74 -3.07 -4.75
N ASP A 97 1.59 -3.72 -5.89
CA ASP A 97 0.31 -4.32 -6.33
C ASP A 97 -0.20 -5.33 -5.30
N TYR A 98 0.70 -6.19 -4.79
CA TYR A 98 0.37 -7.10 -3.70
C TYR A 98 -0.10 -6.34 -2.44
N ALA A 99 0.60 -5.27 -2.07
CA ALA A 99 0.23 -4.48 -0.90
C ALA A 99 -1.15 -3.83 -1.06
N MET A 100 -1.44 -3.28 -2.24
CA MET A 100 -2.74 -2.67 -2.56
C MET A 100 -3.86 -3.72 -2.55
N GLU A 101 -3.67 -4.88 -3.17
CA GLU A 101 -4.64 -5.98 -3.17
C GLU A 101 -5.00 -6.43 -1.75
N GLU A 102 -3.99 -6.63 -0.89
CA GLU A 102 -4.20 -7.03 0.51
C GLU A 102 -4.85 -5.91 1.34
N SER A 103 -4.60 -4.63 1.01
CA SER A 103 -5.31 -3.49 1.61
C SER A 103 -6.79 -3.52 1.27
N PHE A 104 -7.16 -3.74 0.00
CA PHE A 104 -8.55 -3.87 -0.42
C PHE A 104 -9.26 -5.05 0.26
N LYS A 105 -8.60 -6.22 0.34
CA LYS A 105 -9.15 -7.38 1.08
C LYS A 105 -9.44 -7.02 2.54
N ARG A 106 -8.55 -6.28 3.19
CA ARG A 106 -8.75 -5.81 4.57
C ARG A 106 -9.98 -4.91 4.68
N GLU A 107 -10.16 -3.96 3.78
CA GLU A 107 -11.29 -3.03 3.79
C GLU A 107 -12.62 -3.74 3.57
N GLN A 108 -12.63 -4.77 2.74
CA GLN A 108 -13.82 -5.60 2.50
C GLN A 108 -14.10 -6.62 3.60
N GLY A 109 -13.20 -6.74 4.59
CA GLY A 109 -13.33 -7.70 5.68
C GLY A 109 -13.01 -9.14 5.26
N GLU A 110 -12.30 -9.32 4.16
CA GLU A 110 -11.81 -10.59 3.67
C GLU A 110 -10.52 -11.03 4.40
N PRO A 111 -10.13 -12.31 4.30
CA PRO A 111 -8.83 -12.75 4.79
C PRO A 111 -7.68 -12.06 4.03
N PHE A 112 -6.75 -11.45 4.75
CA PHE A 112 -5.62 -10.72 4.19
C PHE A 112 -4.32 -10.99 4.96
N ASP A 113 -3.15 -10.68 4.37
CA ASP A 113 -1.85 -10.70 5.04
C ASP A 113 -1.70 -9.47 5.94
N PRO A 114 -1.65 -9.60 7.28
CA PRO A 114 -1.57 -8.44 8.18
C PRO A 114 -0.27 -7.64 8.08
N TRP A 115 0.72 -8.11 7.36
CA TRP A 115 2.01 -7.42 7.16
C TRP A 115 2.17 -6.85 5.74
N TYR A 116 1.09 -6.82 4.94
CA TYR A 116 1.11 -6.36 3.56
C TYR A 116 1.69 -4.96 3.38
N PHE A 117 1.45 -4.06 4.33
CA PHE A 117 1.92 -2.67 4.27
C PHE A 117 3.45 -2.55 4.17
N GLN A 118 4.21 -3.56 4.64
CA GLN A 118 5.67 -3.62 4.55
C GLN A 118 6.18 -3.88 3.12
N TRP A 119 5.28 -4.21 2.19
CA TRP A 119 5.57 -4.37 0.76
C TRP A 119 5.31 -3.06 -0.02
N GLY A 120 4.74 -2.04 0.63
CA GLY A 120 4.59 -0.71 0.06
C GLY A 120 5.92 0.04 -0.07
N ASP A 121 5.84 1.26 -0.61
CA ASP A 121 7.00 2.14 -0.79
C ASP A 121 7.63 2.53 0.56
N PRO A 122 8.94 2.33 0.78
CA PRO A 122 9.59 2.74 2.01
C PRO A 122 9.72 4.27 2.07
N LEU A 123 8.99 4.92 2.96
CA LEU A 123 9.02 6.38 3.17
C LEU A 123 10.02 6.81 4.25
N GLY A 124 10.50 5.87 5.07
CA GLY A 124 11.46 6.09 6.15
C GLY A 124 11.58 4.87 7.05
N GLU A 125 12.28 5.00 8.17
CA GLU A 125 12.44 3.90 9.13
C GLU A 125 11.08 3.53 9.76
N GLY A 126 10.57 2.34 9.41
CA GLY A 126 9.27 1.85 9.85
C GLY A 126 8.09 2.65 9.30
N MET A 127 8.26 3.30 8.14
CA MET A 127 7.20 4.03 7.44
C MET A 127 7.07 3.51 6.02
N TYR A 128 5.84 3.23 5.61
CA TYR A 128 5.51 2.63 4.31
C TYR A 128 4.30 3.33 3.71
N GLY A 129 4.35 3.56 2.39
CA GLY A 129 3.21 4.06 1.60
C GLY A 129 2.58 2.92 0.82
N VAL A 130 1.26 2.78 0.89
CA VAL A 130 0.48 1.89 0.03
C VAL A 130 -0.66 2.71 -0.53
N ASP A 131 -0.63 2.98 -1.83
CA ASP A 131 -1.54 3.90 -2.47
C ASP A 131 -1.56 5.26 -1.73
N ASP A 132 -2.72 5.78 -1.39
CA ASP A 132 -2.89 7.04 -0.64
C ASP A 132 -2.71 6.90 0.89
N GLU A 133 -2.43 5.70 1.40
CA GLU A 133 -2.30 5.43 2.82
C GLU A 133 -0.83 5.39 3.28
N VAL A 134 -0.56 5.97 4.45
CA VAL A 134 0.75 5.90 5.10
C VAL A 134 0.65 5.05 6.37
N TYR A 135 1.55 4.10 6.51
CA TYR A 135 1.66 3.19 7.64
C TYR A 135 2.92 3.48 8.45
N ILE A 136 2.76 3.71 9.75
CA ILE A 136 3.87 3.88 10.69
C ILE A 136 3.91 2.66 11.62
N GLU A 137 4.95 1.85 11.50
CA GLU A 137 5.14 0.66 12.31
C GLU A 137 5.70 1.02 13.70
N ARG A 138 5.13 0.42 14.76
CA ARG A 138 5.61 0.52 16.14
C ARG A 138 5.53 -0.85 16.82
N GLY A 139 6.67 -1.35 17.28
CA GLY A 139 6.77 -2.64 17.97
C GLY A 139 6.74 -2.48 19.49
N PHE A 140 5.90 -3.27 20.18
CA PHE A 140 5.80 -3.29 21.65
C PHE A 140 5.80 -4.72 22.18
N SER A 141 6.48 -4.97 23.30
CA SER A 141 6.21 -6.13 24.12
C SER A 141 4.85 -5.99 24.83
N SER A 142 4.30 -7.08 25.34
CA SER A 142 3.04 -6.98 26.10
C SER A 142 3.19 -6.14 27.37
N GLU A 143 4.34 -6.18 28.02
CA GLU A 143 4.62 -5.41 29.24
C GLU A 143 4.73 -3.91 28.93
N GLU A 144 5.37 -3.53 27.82
CA GLU A 144 5.45 -2.13 27.36
C GLU A 144 4.06 -1.63 26.96
N PHE A 145 3.27 -2.45 26.26
CA PHE A 145 1.92 -2.06 25.86
C PHE A 145 0.99 -1.81 27.06
N ASP A 146 1.06 -2.66 28.11
CA ASP A 146 0.23 -2.52 29.30
C ASP A 146 0.58 -1.24 30.11
N GLN A 147 1.76 -0.66 29.89
CA GLN A 147 2.25 0.57 30.54
C GLN A 147 2.16 1.78 29.60
N LEU A 148 1.69 1.59 28.36
CA LEU A 148 1.66 2.63 27.35
C LEU A 148 0.53 3.62 27.63
N GLU A 149 0.88 4.84 27.98
CA GLU A 149 -0.10 5.93 28.19
C GLU A 149 -0.42 6.65 26.88
N GLU A 150 0.56 6.83 26.00
CA GLU A 150 0.44 7.49 24.72
C GLU A 150 1.36 6.81 23.68
N VAL A 151 0.99 6.89 22.40
CA VAL A 151 1.83 6.46 21.27
C VAL A 151 2.32 7.72 20.58
N ASP A 152 3.62 7.95 20.63
CA ASP A 152 4.27 9.09 19.98
C ASP A 152 4.63 8.74 18.53
N PHE A 153 4.47 9.69 17.62
CA PHE A 153 4.94 9.59 16.24
C PHE A 153 5.23 10.99 15.68
N THR A 154 6.10 11.05 14.68
CA THR A 154 6.44 12.28 13.97
C THR A 154 5.92 12.20 12.55
N TRP A 155 5.23 13.24 12.09
CA TRP A 155 4.79 13.40 10.72
C TRP A 155 5.12 14.80 10.22
N GLU A 156 5.78 14.91 9.06
CA GLU A 156 6.23 16.18 8.44
C GLU A 156 6.98 17.12 9.42
N GLY A 157 7.77 16.54 10.33
CA GLY A 157 8.54 17.30 11.31
C GLY A 157 7.73 17.82 12.51
N VAL A 158 6.47 17.44 12.62
CA VAL A 158 5.62 17.72 13.77
C VAL A 158 5.44 16.46 14.60
N ASP A 159 5.63 16.57 15.91
CA ASP A 159 5.40 15.46 16.83
C ASP A 159 3.92 15.40 17.26
N PHE A 160 3.37 14.21 17.19
CA PHE A 160 1.99 13.92 17.56
C PHE A 160 1.92 12.79 18.57
N ARG A 161 0.77 12.72 19.25
CA ARG A 161 0.41 11.63 20.16
C ARG A 161 -1.00 11.15 19.89
N ILE A 162 -1.18 9.84 20.06
CA ILE A 162 -2.51 9.22 20.11
C ILE A 162 -2.66 8.41 21.40
N ALA A 163 -3.91 8.22 21.84
CA ALA A 163 -4.20 7.28 22.91
C ALA A 163 -3.96 5.84 22.39
N PRO A 164 -3.35 4.96 23.20
CA PRO A 164 -3.22 3.56 22.82
C PRO A 164 -4.60 2.88 22.78
N PRO A 165 -4.77 1.83 21.95
CA PRO A 165 -6.01 1.06 21.94
C PRO A 165 -6.16 0.26 23.25
N GLU A 166 -7.42 -0.04 23.64
CA GLU A 166 -7.71 -0.77 24.88
C GLU A 166 -7.13 -2.20 24.91
N LYS A 167 -6.90 -2.80 23.73
CA LYS A 167 -6.42 -4.16 23.59
C LYS A 167 -5.31 -4.26 22.58
N GLN A 168 -4.29 -5.06 22.87
CA GLN A 168 -3.24 -5.41 21.96
C GLN A 168 -3.62 -6.66 21.15
N GLY A 169 -3.55 -6.55 19.80
CA GLY A 169 -3.50 -7.70 18.89
C GLY A 169 -2.07 -8.20 18.67
N ASP A 170 -1.91 -9.17 17.78
CA ASP A 170 -0.59 -9.49 17.22
C ASP A 170 -0.19 -8.40 16.21
N VAL A 171 -1.17 -7.88 15.46
CA VAL A 171 -1.10 -6.69 14.62
C VAL A 171 -2.33 -5.83 14.91
N HIS A 172 -2.16 -4.54 15.17
CA HIS A 172 -3.26 -3.63 15.44
C HIS A 172 -3.12 -2.38 14.58
N PHE A 173 -4.03 -2.20 13.64
CA PHE A 173 -4.12 -1.00 12.80
C PHE A 173 -4.90 0.08 13.54
N VAL A 174 -4.30 1.25 13.74
CA VAL A 174 -4.93 2.41 14.37
C VAL A 174 -5.02 3.52 13.33
N VAL A 175 -6.23 3.77 12.81
CA VAL A 175 -6.49 4.91 11.93
C VAL A 175 -6.34 6.20 12.73
N VAL A 176 -5.50 7.10 12.26
CA VAL A 176 -5.21 8.37 12.93
C VAL A 176 -6.16 9.43 12.39
N GLU A 177 -6.95 10.03 13.28
CA GLU A 177 -7.88 11.12 12.96
C GLU A 177 -7.25 12.48 13.34
N GLY A 178 -7.61 13.53 12.58
CA GLY A 178 -7.16 14.92 12.86
C GLY A 178 -5.87 15.31 12.13
N ILE A 179 -5.46 14.54 11.16
CA ILE A 179 -4.40 14.83 10.18
C ILE A 179 -5.03 14.72 8.80
N ASP A 180 -4.72 15.66 7.89
CA ASP A 180 -5.21 15.67 6.50
C ASP A 180 -4.47 14.65 5.63
N LEU A 181 -4.51 13.39 6.06
CA LEU A 181 -3.90 12.26 5.36
C LEU A 181 -4.48 10.96 5.90
N TYR A 182 -4.58 9.95 5.05
CA TYR A 182 -4.90 8.59 5.49
C TYR A 182 -3.68 7.95 6.18
N LEU A 183 -3.49 8.28 7.45
CA LEU A 183 -2.39 7.80 8.28
C LEU A 183 -2.85 6.70 9.21
N GLN A 184 -2.11 5.61 9.26
CA GLN A 184 -2.34 4.50 10.18
C GLN A 184 -1.09 4.19 10.99
N ILE A 185 -1.25 3.99 12.29
CA ILE A 185 -0.17 3.45 13.14
C ILE A 185 -0.42 1.95 13.29
N VAL A 186 0.58 1.14 12.92
CA VAL A 186 0.50 -0.31 13.04
C VAL A 186 1.30 -0.74 14.27
N LEU A 187 0.59 -1.14 15.32
CA LEU A 187 1.18 -1.64 16.56
C LEU A 187 1.44 -3.14 16.42
N LEU A 188 2.69 -3.53 16.49
CA LEU A 188 3.13 -4.92 16.38
C LEU A 188 3.55 -5.48 17.73
N ARG A 189 3.04 -6.66 18.07
CA ARG A 189 3.56 -7.40 19.23
C ARG A 189 4.93 -8.00 18.89
N GLN A 190 5.97 -7.64 19.61
CA GLN A 190 7.35 -8.10 19.35
C GLN A 190 7.50 -9.63 19.25
N ALA A 191 6.69 -10.39 19.99
CA ALA A 191 6.68 -11.85 19.88
C ALA A 191 6.19 -12.34 18.51
N SER A 192 5.30 -11.60 17.85
CA SER A 192 4.78 -11.92 16.51
C SER A 192 5.85 -11.74 15.44
N TRP A 193 6.66 -10.70 15.55
CA TRP A 193 7.78 -10.43 14.64
C TRP A 193 8.81 -11.58 14.64
N ARG A 194 9.19 -12.07 15.81
CA ARG A 194 10.06 -13.25 15.93
C ARG A 194 9.40 -14.55 15.44
N ARG A 195 8.07 -14.64 15.48
CA ARG A 195 7.31 -15.76 14.94
C ARG A 195 7.34 -15.77 13.42
N ARG A 196 7.26 -14.60 12.74
CA ARG A 196 7.39 -14.48 11.29
C ARG A 196 8.73 -15.03 10.78
N LEU A 197 9.85 -14.69 11.45
CA LEU A 197 11.17 -15.24 11.13
C LEU A 197 11.30 -16.75 11.39
N ARG A 198 10.53 -17.30 12.33
CA ARG A 198 10.49 -18.75 12.62
C ARG A 198 9.40 -19.48 11.87
N GLY A 199 8.29 -18.83 11.55
CA GLY A 199 7.11 -19.41 10.89
C GLY A 199 7.36 -19.85 9.45
N ALA A 200 8.37 -19.31 8.78
CA ALA A 200 8.86 -19.85 7.52
C ALA A 200 9.38 -21.30 7.62
N LEU A 201 9.53 -21.85 8.85
CA LEU A 201 10.11 -23.16 9.11
C LEU A 201 9.19 -24.15 9.84
N THR A 202 7.98 -23.74 10.30
CA THR A 202 7.05 -24.67 10.99
C THR A 202 5.58 -24.34 10.68
N PRO A 203 4.81 -25.26 10.09
CA PRO A 203 3.39 -25.07 9.73
C PRO A 203 2.44 -25.31 10.92
N SER A 204 2.61 -24.65 12.03
CA SER A 204 1.68 -24.76 13.16
C SER A 204 1.60 -23.49 13.97
N SER A 205 0.88 -22.51 13.48
CA SER A 205 0.51 -21.38 14.33
C SER A 205 -0.93 -20.97 14.04
N LYS A 206 -1.65 -20.68 15.12
CA LYS A 206 -2.94 -19.99 14.99
C LYS A 206 -2.75 -18.73 14.16
N PRO A 207 -3.74 -18.35 13.34
CA PRO A 207 -3.68 -17.09 12.60
C PRO A 207 -3.43 -15.94 13.61
N PRO A 208 -2.71 -14.87 13.20
CA PRO A 208 -2.46 -13.72 14.06
C PRO A 208 -3.77 -13.06 14.44
N VAL A 209 -3.82 -12.52 15.65
CA VAL A 209 -4.95 -11.70 16.09
C VAL A 209 -4.76 -10.31 15.54
N VAL A 210 -5.58 -9.97 14.53
CA VAL A 210 -5.60 -8.64 13.91
C VAL A 210 -6.71 -7.82 14.51
N LEU A 211 -6.41 -6.60 14.94
CA LEU A 211 -7.38 -5.65 15.49
C LEU A 211 -7.32 -4.33 14.71
N GLN A 212 -8.42 -3.58 14.76
CA GLN A 212 -8.52 -2.26 14.17
C GLN A 212 -9.19 -1.30 15.15
N SER A 213 -8.72 -0.06 15.19
CA SER A 213 -9.33 1.02 15.98
C SER A 213 -9.04 2.38 15.34
N ARG A 214 -9.59 3.44 15.93
CA ARG A 214 -9.34 4.83 15.56
C ARG A 214 -8.86 5.60 16.76
N ALA A 215 -7.98 6.58 16.54
CA ALA A 215 -7.50 7.45 17.60
C ALA A 215 -7.28 8.88 17.08
N GLN A 216 -7.64 9.87 17.89
CA GLN A 216 -7.45 11.27 17.58
C GLN A 216 -5.99 11.68 17.83
N ALA A 217 -5.31 12.21 16.81
CA ALA A 217 -4.00 12.80 16.98
C ALA A 217 -4.06 14.13 17.74
N ARG A 218 -3.06 14.35 18.59
CA ARG A 218 -2.84 15.59 19.31
C ARG A 218 -1.40 16.05 19.05
N PRO A 219 -1.19 17.26 18.53
CA PRO A 219 0.15 17.78 18.38
C PRO A 219 0.81 17.97 19.76
N VAL A 220 2.08 17.61 19.84
CA VAL A 220 2.91 17.86 21.01
C VAL A 220 3.38 19.32 20.93
N ALA A 221 3.02 20.14 21.91
CA ALA A 221 3.53 21.50 21.95
C ALA A 221 5.07 21.48 22.02
N PRO A 222 5.79 22.28 21.21
CA PRO A 222 7.23 22.39 21.35
C PRO A 222 7.55 22.82 22.78
N LEU A 223 8.49 22.10 23.41
CA LEU A 223 9.02 22.52 24.72
C LEU A 223 9.52 23.96 24.54
N GLY A 224 8.84 24.92 25.17
CA GLY A 224 9.26 26.32 25.15
C GLY A 224 10.68 26.40 25.66
N ASP A 225 11.55 27.05 24.89
CA ASP A 225 12.88 27.44 25.34
C ASP A 225 12.70 28.40 26.55
N GLU A 226 12.97 27.90 27.76
CA GLU A 226 13.17 28.74 28.93
C GLU A 226 14.59 29.30 28.99
#